data_31ea6da8323ae31be70721dfaa378f29
#
_entry.id   31ea6da8323ae31be70721dfaa378f29
#
_cell.length_a   1.000
_cell.length_b   1.000
_cell.length_c   1.000
_cell.angle_alpha   90.00
_cell.angle_beta   90.00
_cell.angle_gamma   90.00
#
_symmetry.space_group_name_H-M   'P 1'
#
loop_
_entity.id
_entity.type
_entity.pdbx_description
1 polymer ?
#
loop_
_entity_poly.entity_id
_entity_poly.type
_entity_poly.pdbx_seq_one_letter_code
_entity_poly.pdbx_strand_id
1 'polypeptide(L)'
;MNGGLKIGEMARRTGITAKAIRFYERKGVLPPAERASNGYRLYDGEAVAMVHFVKQASGLGLTLAEIKEIVAIRQGGRPPCTHVHQLLRVKASELDRKLKDIVQVRKRIRRSLSGWGRRPQGRAPV
;
A
#
# COMPACT_ATOMS: atom_id res chain seq x y z
N MET A 1 -29.59 1.31 11.47
CA MET A 1 -29.24 0.77 11.80
C MET A 1 -28.35 0.91 12.48
N ASN A 2 -28.18 0.86 13.01
CA ASN A 2 -27.50 0.89 13.75
C ASN A 2 -26.48 0.35 13.64
N GLY A 3 -26.07 0.07 13.17
CA GLY A 3 -25.03 -0.75 12.90
C GLY A 3 -23.64 -0.20 12.92
N GLY A 4 -23.40 0.84 13.58
CA GLY A 4 -22.06 1.37 13.68
C GLY A 4 -21.13 0.49 14.48
N LEU A 5 -19.90 0.27 13.98
CA LEU A 5 -18.89 -0.50 14.67
C LEU A 5 -17.95 0.46 15.40
N LYS A 6 -17.55 0.06 16.61
CA LYS A 6 -16.49 0.78 17.30
C LYS A 6 -15.14 0.43 16.68
N ILE A 7 -14.15 1.26 16.93
CA ILE A 7 -12.84 1.10 16.30
C ILE A 7 -12.20 -0.25 16.61
N GLY A 8 -12.41 -0.79 17.80
CA GLY A 8 -11.88 -2.11 18.13
C GLY A 8 -12.45 -3.22 17.28
N GLU A 9 -13.75 -3.14 17.03
CA GLU A 9 -14.43 -4.12 16.16
C GLU A 9 -13.96 -3.94 14.72
N MET A 10 -13.84 -2.69 14.29
CA MET A 10 -13.32 -2.36 12.97
C MET A 10 -11.93 -2.96 12.77
N ALA A 11 -11.07 -2.80 13.77
CA ALA A 11 -9.71 -3.35 13.72
C ALA A 11 -9.73 -4.86 13.58
N ARG A 12 -10.60 -5.52 14.34
CA ARG A 12 -10.70 -6.98 14.26
C ARG A 12 -11.16 -7.44 12.89
N ARG A 13 -12.15 -6.78 12.34
CA ARG A 13 -12.73 -7.18 11.04
C ARG A 13 -11.77 -6.97 9.89
N THR A 14 -10.99 -5.91 9.96
CA THR A 14 -10.11 -5.53 8.83
C THR A 14 -8.70 -6.05 8.97
N GLY A 15 -8.30 -6.45 10.18
CA GLY A 15 -6.93 -6.86 10.43
C GLY A 15 -5.95 -5.69 10.50
N ILE A 16 -6.46 -4.47 10.62
CA ILE A 16 -5.65 -3.26 10.72
C ILE A 16 -5.82 -2.71 12.13
N THR A 17 -4.74 -2.22 12.72
CA THR A 17 -4.79 -1.73 14.10
C THR A 17 -5.63 -0.45 14.20
N ALA A 18 -6.19 -0.21 15.38
CA ALA A 18 -6.92 1.02 15.63
C ALA A 18 -6.06 2.25 15.34
N LYS A 19 -4.78 2.17 15.68
CA LYS A 19 -3.85 3.27 15.43
C LYS A 19 -3.74 3.56 13.93
N ALA A 20 -3.65 2.53 13.10
CA ALA A 20 -3.56 2.70 11.66
C ALA A 20 -4.85 3.25 11.08
N ILE A 21 -6.01 2.82 11.59
CA ILE A 21 -7.29 3.35 11.15
C ILE A 21 -7.36 4.84 11.42
N ARG A 22 -6.97 5.27 12.62
CA ARG A 22 -6.97 6.69 12.98
C ARG A 22 -5.98 7.47 12.11
N PHE A 23 -4.84 6.86 11.78
CA PHE A 23 -3.86 7.47 10.90
C PHE A 23 -4.46 7.73 9.52
N TYR A 24 -5.16 6.75 8.96
CA TYR A 24 -5.79 6.91 7.65
C TYR A 24 -6.86 7.99 7.66
N GLU A 25 -7.62 8.12 8.75
CA GLU A 25 -8.59 9.19 8.89
C GLU A 25 -7.90 10.55 8.86
N ARG A 26 -6.81 10.69 9.61
CA ARG A 26 -6.08 11.96 9.68
C ARG A 26 -5.50 12.34 8.33
N LYS A 27 -5.09 11.37 7.55
CA LYS A 27 -4.49 11.62 6.24
C LYS A 27 -5.52 11.82 5.14
N GLY A 28 -6.81 11.70 5.47
CA GLY A 28 -7.87 11.91 4.50
C GLY A 28 -8.09 10.74 3.56
N VAL A 29 -7.54 9.58 3.89
CA VAL A 29 -7.74 8.37 3.10
C VAL A 29 -9.06 7.69 3.45
N LEU A 30 -9.49 7.85 4.69
CA LEU A 30 -10.80 7.37 5.13
C LEU A 30 -11.66 8.58 5.52
N PRO A 31 -12.97 8.53 5.24
CA PRO A 31 -13.83 9.59 5.72
C PRO A 31 -13.85 9.58 7.25
N PRO A 32 -14.11 10.75 7.87
CA PRO A 32 -14.19 10.79 9.32
C PRO A 32 -15.29 9.87 9.82
N ALA A 33 -15.04 9.23 10.95
CA ALA A 33 -16.02 8.37 11.58
C ALA A 33 -17.17 9.22 12.09
N GLU A 34 -18.38 8.68 12.01
CA GLU A 34 -19.51 9.29 12.67
C GLU A 34 -19.38 9.09 14.17
N ARG A 35 -20.00 9.98 14.92
CA ARG A 35 -19.92 9.91 16.37
C ARG A 35 -21.28 9.56 16.94
N ALA A 36 -21.29 8.61 17.87
CA ALA A 36 -22.48 8.32 18.65
C ALA A 36 -22.75 9.46 19.61
N SER A 37 -23.94 9.46 20.21
CA SER A 37 -24.32 10.50 21.16
C SER A 37 -23.37 10.57 22.35
N ASN A 38 -22.68 9.47 22.68
CA ASN A 38 -21.73 9.44 23.78
C ASN A 38 -20.31 9.81 23.34
N GLY A 39 -20.13 10.25 22.08
CA GLY A 39 -18.84 10.70 21.60
C GLY A 39 -17.96 9.63 20.99
N TYR A 40 -18.33 8.35 21.10
CA TYR A 40 -17.53 7.28 20.51
C TYR A 40 -17.61 7.33 18.99
N ARG A 41 -16.51 6.97 18.34
CA ARG A 41 -16.45 6.86 16.89
C ARG A 41 -17.19 5.60 16.44
N LEU A 42 -17.97 5.73 15.37
CA LEU A 42 -18.70 4.62 14.78
C LEU A 42 -18.35 4.52 13.30
N TYR A 43 -18.15 3.30 12.86
CA TYR A 43 -17.81 3.00 11.47
C TYR A 43 -18.89 2.13 10.87
N ASP A 44 -19.27 2.40 9.63
CA ASP A 44 -20.28 1.60 8.95
C ASP A 44 -19.64 0.61 7.99
N GLY A 45 -20.49 -0.11 7.25
CA GLY A 45 -20.01 -1.12 6.31
C GLY A 45 -19.17 -0.54 5.19
N GLU A 46 -19.47 0.69 4.81
CA GLU A 46 -18.70 1.35 3.77
C GLU A 46 -17.29 1.68 4.27
N ALA A 47 -17.16 2.10 5.52
CA ALA A 47 -15.85 2.34 6.11
C ALA A 47 -15.03 1.05 6.16
N VAL A 48 -15.68 -0.08 6.49
CA VAL A 48 -15.00 -1.37 6.47
C VAL A 48 -14.46 -1.68 5.08
N ALA A 49 -15.29 -1.47 4.05
CA ALA A 49 -14.90 -1.72 2.67
C ALA A 49 -13.74 -0.82 2.26
N MET A 50 -13.75 0.44 2.69
CA MET A 50 -12.69 1.39 2.39
C MET A 50 -11.37 0.96 3.02
N VAL A 51 -11.41 0.48 4.27
CA VAL A 51 -10.20 0.00 4.93
C VAL A 51 -9.63 -1.22 4.21
N HIS A 52 -10.50 -2.13 3.78
CA HIS A 52 -10.06 -3.28 3.00
C HIS A 52 -9.39 -2.83 1.70
N PHE A 53 -9.97 -1.84 1.03
CA PHE A 53 -9.41 -1.31 -0.19
C PHE A 53 -8.02 -0.71 0.05
N VAL A 54 -7.89 0.10 1.11
CA VAL A 54 -6.62 0.73 1.45
C VAL A 54 -5.56 -0.32 1.75
N LYS A 55 -5.92 -1.35 2.49
CA LYS A 55 -5.01 -2.42 2.82
C LYS A 55 -4.53 -3.15 1.57
N GLN A 56 -5.44 -3.47 0.67
CA GLN A 56 -5.11 -4.16 -0.56
C GLN A 56 -4.23 -3.30 -1.47
N ALA A 57 -4.58 -2.04 -1.64
CA ALA A 57 -3.84 -1.12 -2.49
C ALA A 57 -2.42 -0.91 -1.95
N SER A 58 -2.29 -0.78 -0.64
CA SER A 58 -0.99 -0.65 0.01
C SER A 58 -0.13 -1.88 -0.24
N GLY A 59 -0.74 -3.07 -0.19
CA GLY A 59 -0.04 -4.32 -0.48
C GLY A 59 0.43 -4.43 -1.92
N LEU A 60 -0.21 -3.71 -2.83
CA LEU A 60 0.20 -3.68 -4.24
C LEU A 60 1.27 -2.62 -4.52
N GLY A 61 1.69 -1.90 -3.49
CA GLY A 61 2.75 -0.91 -3.65
C GLY A 61 2.28 0.49 -4.00
N LEU A 62 0.97 0.75 -3.92
CA LEU A 62 0.48 2.11 -4.12
C LEU A 62 0.86 2.97 -2.93
N THR A 63 1.25 4.21 -3.21
CA THR A 63 1.58 5.16 -2.14
C THR A 63 0.32 5.70 -1.51
N LEU A 64 0.47 6.28 -0.32
CA LEU A 64 -0.65 6.90 0.37
C LEU A 64 -1.28 8.01 -0.48
N ALA A 65 -0.46 8.80 -1.16
CA ALA A 65 -0.96 9.85 -2.04
C ALA A 65 -1.79 9.27 -3.18
N GLU A 66 -1.34 8.18 -3.77
CA GLU A 66 -2.07 7.53 -4.85
C GLU A 66 -3.39 6.96 -4.37
N ILE A 67 -3.38 6.34 -3.18
CA ILE A 67 -4.60 5.81 -2.60
C ILE A 67 -5.59 6.94 -2.31
N LYS A 68 -5.10 8.05 -1.78
CA LYS A 68 -5.94 9.20 -1.50
C LYS A 68 -6.61 9.75 -2.76
N GLU A 69 -5.87 9.76 -3.85
CA GLU A 69 -6.37 10.18 -5.15
C GLU A 69 -7.53 9.30 -5.62
N ILE A 70 -7.37 7.99 -5.48
CA ILE A 70 -8.39 7.02 -5.87
C ILE A 70 -9.64 7.19 -5.01
N VAL A 71 -9.44 7.37 -3.71
CA VAL A 71 -10.55 7.57 -2.78
C VAL A 71 -11.33 8.84 -3.14
N ALA A 72 -10.62 9.91 -3.50
CA ALA A 72 -11.26 11.16 -3.88
C ALA A 72 -12.12 10.98 -5.13
N ILE A 73 -11.65 10.24 -6.12
CA ILE A 73 -12.42 9.96 -7.33
C ILE A 73 -13.69 9.20 -6.99
N ARG A 74 -13.59 8.20 -6.12
CA ARG A 74 -14.72 7.40 -5.71
C ARG A 74 -15.75 8.24 -4.95
N GLN A 75 -15.28 9.10 -4.06
CA GLN A 75 -16.17 9.96 -3.28
C GLN A 75 -16.84 11.00 -4.14
N GLY A 76 -16.26 11.35 -5.28
CA GLY A 76 -16.89 12.24 -6.25
C GLY A 76 -17.95 11.57 -7.08
N GLY A 77 -18.26 10.32 -6.81
CA GLY A 77 -19.33 9.61 -7.51
C GLY A 77 -18.91 8.92 -8.79
N ARG A 78 -17.64 8.98 -9.14
CA ARG A 78 -17.14 8.33 -10.36
C ARG A 78 -16.42 7.05 -10.03
N PRO A 79 -16.60 6.00 -10.85
CA PRO A 79 -15.82 4.78 -10.65
C PRO A 79 -14.34 5.07 -10.92
N PRO A 80 -13.43 4.66 -10.02
CA PRO A 80 -12.00 4.94 -10.21
C PRO A 80 -11.28 3.91 -11.06
N CYS A 81 -11.99 3.05 -11.77
CA CYS A 81 -11.41 1.89 -12.46
C CYS A 81 -10.30 2.27 -13.44
N THR A 82 -10.53 3.30 -14.27
CA THR A 82 -9.54 3.71 -15.26
C THR A 82 -8.28 4.25 -14.59
N HIS A 83 -8.47 5.06 -13.56
CA HIS A 83 -7.35 5.64 -12.83
C HIS A 83 -6.53 4.56 -12.13
N VAL A 84 -7.20 3.62 -11.47
CA VAL A 84 -6.54 2.50 -10.79
C VAL A 84 -5.76 1.67 -11.79
N HIS A 85 -6.38 1.38 -12.93
CA HIS A 85 -5.74 0.59 -13.97
C HIS A 85 -4.45 1.24 -14.47
N GLN A 86 -4.50 2.55 -14.67
CA GLN A 86 -3.33 3.30 -15.10
C GLN A 86 -2.22 3.28 -14.05
N LEU A 87 -2.58 3.51 -12.80
CA LEU A 87 -1.61 3.47 -11.71
C LEU A 87 -0.93 2.10 -11.62
N LEU A 88 -1.71 1.04 -11.73
CA LEU A 88 -1.16 -0.31 -11.65
C LEU A 88 -0.27 -0.63 -12.83
N ARG A 89 -0.61 -0.13 -14.02
CA ARG A 89 0.27 -0.29 -15.19
C ARG A 89 1.62 0.36 -14.97
N VAL A 90 1.61 1.59 -14.47
CA VAL A 90 2.85 2.32 -14.20
C VAL A 90 3.67 1.58 -13.14
N LYS A 91 3.01 1.11 -12.09
CA LYS A 91 3.69 0.34 -11.04
C LYS A 91 4.32 -0.92 -11.58
N ALA A 92 3.61 -1.64 -12.42
CA ALA A 92 4.13 -2.87 -13.02
C ALA A 92 5.36 -2.58 -13.88
N SER A 93 5.31 -1.50 -14.67
CA SER A 93 6.44 -1.10 -15.49
C SER A 93 7.66 -0.73 -14.66
N GLU A 94 7.42 -0.01 -13.56
CA GLU A 94 8.50 0.36 -12.64
C GLU A 94 9.16 -0.87 -12.02
N LEU A 95 8.34 -1.84 -11.64
CA LEU A 95 8.84 -3.08 -11.06
C LEU A 95 9.63 -3.89 -12.09
N ASP A 96 9.15 -3.93 -13.33
CA ASP A 96 9.88 -4.61 -14.40
C ASP A 96 11.27 -4.01 -14.58
N ARG A 97 11.36 -2.67 -14.54
CA ARG A 97 12.63 -1.99 -14.66
C ARG A 97 13.56 -2.30 -13.50
N LYS A 98 13.02 -2.26 -12.28
CA LYS A 98 13.79 -2.59 -11.09
C LYS A 98 14.28 -4.03 -11.12
N LEU A 99 13.44 -4.94 -11.58
CA LEU A 99 13.81 -6.34 -11.69
C LEU A 99 14.95 -6.51 -12.68
N LYS A 100 14.89 -5.83 -13.83
CA LYS A 100 15.96 -5.88 -14.82
C LYS A 100 17.25 -5.37 -14.23
N ASP A 101 17.21 -4.26 -13.50
CA ASP A 101 18.39 -3.68 -12.87
C ASP A 101 19.00 -4.64 -11.85
N ILE A 102 18.15 -5.27 -11.04
CA ILE A 102 18.61 -6.23 -10.04
C ILE A 102 19.27 -7.43 -10.71
N VAL A 103 18.72 -7.92 -11.79
CA VAL A 103 19.30 -9.04 -12.54
C VAL A 103 20.69 -8.66 -13.05
N GLN A 104 20.84 -7.42 -13.55
CA GLN A 104 22.13 -6.96 -14.06
C GLN A 104 23.17 -6.86 -12.94
N VAL A 105 22.79 -6.34 -11.79
CA VAL A 105 23.68 -6.26 -10.64
C VAL A 105 24.10 -7.65 -10.19
N ARG A 106 23.14 -8.58 -10.14
CA ARG A 106 23.44 -9.95 -9.75
C ARG A 106 24.45 -10.59 -10.68
N LYS A 107 24.30 -10.36 -11.98
CA LYS A 107 25.24 -10.89 -12.97
C LYS A 107 26.65 -10.33 -12.74
N ARG A 108 26.74 -9.04 -12.45
CA ARG A 108 28.05 -8.42 -12.19
C ARG A 108 28.70 -9.00 -10.94
N ILE A 109 27.92 -9.19 -9.90
CA ILE A 109 28.41 -9.77 -8.66
C ILE A 109 28.93 -11.19 -8.92
N ARG A 110 28.17 -12.00 -9.64
CA ARG A 110 28.57 -13.37 -9.93
C ARG A 110 29.85 -13.43 -10.76
N ARG A 111 29.98 -12.52 -11.70
CA ARG A 111 31.24 -12.45 -12.50
C ARG A 111 32.41 -12.06 -11.64
N SER A 112 32.23 -11.12 -10.72
CA SER A 112 33.31 -10.72 -9.81
C SER A 112 33.72 -11.88 -8.91
N LEU A 113 32.75 -12.62 -8.38
CA LEU A 113 33.05 -13.78 -7.55
C LEU A 113 33.81 -14.83 -8.31
N SER A 114 33.42 -15.10 -9.55
CA SER A 114 34.14 -16.04 -10.42
C SER A 114 35.57 -15.60 -10.65
N GLY A 115 35.75 -14.30 -10.91
CA GLY A 115 37.09 -13.75 -11.12
C GLY A 115 37.96 -13.86 -9.88
N TRP A 116 37.40 -13.67 -8.71
CA TRP A 116 38.12 -13.80 -7.45
C TRP A 116 38.61 -15.23 -7.26
N GLY A 117 37.75 -16.20 -7.56
CA GLY A 117 38.16 -17.60 -7.43
C GLY A 117 39.27 -18.03 -8.34
N ARG A 118 39.45 -17.32 -9.44
CA ARG A 118 40.53 -17.62 -10.40
C ARG A 118 41.82 -16.87 -10.14
N ARG A 119 41.76 -15.80 -9.33
CA ARG A 119 42.93 -14.97 -9.09
C ARG A 119 43.82 -15.59 -8.04
N PRO A 120 45.09 -15.73 -8.34
CA PRO A 120 46.03 -16.17 -7.31
C PRO A 120 46.12 -15.10 -6.24
N GLN A 121 46.44 -15.52 -5.02
CA GLN A 121 46.65 -14.62 -3.90
C GLN A 121 45.41 -13.94 -3.34
N GLY A 122 44.27 -14.23 -3.83
CA GLY A 122 43.04 -13.65 -3.30
C GLY A 122 43.02 -12.14 -3.33
N ARG A 123 43.66 -11.52 -4.28
CA ARG A 123 43.67 -10.07 -4.38
C ARG A 123 42.26 -9.59 -4.76
N ALA A 124 41.71 -8.72 -3.94
CA ALA A 124 40.36 -8.21 -4.19
C ALA A 124 40.40 -7.23 -5.36
N PRO A 125 39.47 -7.32 -6.30
CA PRO A 125 39.31 -6.29 -7.32
C PRO A 125 38.80 -5.01 -6.69
N VAL A 126 39.21 -3.91 -7.20
CA VAL A 126 38.83 -2.59 -6.70
C VAL A 126 37.62 -2.07 -7.44
#